data_53dbd07c94f99c344a153ef05d4c7181
#
_entry.id   53dbd07c94f99c344a153ef05d4c7181
#
_cell.length_a   1.000
_cell.length_b   1.000
_cell.length_c   1.000
_cell.angle_alpha   90.00
_cell.angle_beta   90.00
_cell.angle_gamma   90.00
#
_symmetry.space_group_name_H-M   'P 1'
#
loop_
_entity.id
_entity.type
_entity.pdbx_description
1 polymer ?
#
loop_
_entity_poly.entity_id
_entity_poly.type
_entity_poly.pdbx_seq_one_letter_code
_entity_poly.pdbx_strand_id
1 'polypeptide(L)'
;MNKARVKMVLLALLVFLVLIQIFQPARTNPSVIPSRSMAAHVPVPADVYTALTRSCGDCHSSQTHWPWYSHIAPLSWVITDDVNEGRRHMNFDDWEALADQKVANDRLIDICEEVKQKGMPPFSYRILHRDLRLKAQEIISLCAWSQSFRTSPPGIGFSPSHP
;
A
#
# COMPACT_ATOMS: atom_id res chain seq x y z
N MET A 1 -4.09 4.93 -44.59
CA MET A 1 -5.12 5.63 -43.78
C MET A 1 -5.16 7.08 -44.17
N ASN A 2 -6.31 7.65 -44.52
CA ASN A 2 -6.42 9.04 -45.03
C ASN A 2 -6.09 10.01 -43.87
N LYS A 3 -5.27 11.05 -44.12
CA LYS A 3 -4.84 12.06 -43.15
C LYS A 3 -6.04 12.68 -42.37
N ALA A 4 -7.17 12.88 -43.07
CA ALA A 4 -8.41 13.40 -42.41
C ALA A 4 -8.98 12.42 -41.39
N ARG A 5 -8.99 11.10 -41.66
CA ARG A 5 -9.48 10.09 -40.70
C ARG A 5 -8.57 10.01 -39.49
N VAL A 6 -7.24 10.10 -39.67
CA VAL A 6 -6.28 10.12 -38.54
C VAL A 6 -6.55 11.33 -37.65
N LYS A 7 -6.70 12.52 -38.22
CA LYS A 7 -7.01 13.74 -37.45
C LYS A 7 -8.33 13.61 -36.66
N MET A 8 -9.39 13.05 -37.28
CA MET A 8 -10.66 12.84 -36.58
C MET A 8 -10.52 11.87 -35.42
N VAL A 9 -9.80 10.76 -35.58
CA VAL A 9 -9.56 9.80 -34.51
C VAL A 9 -8.77 10.42 -33.35
N LEU A 10 -7.73 11.18 -33.66
CA LEU A 10 -6.94 11.88 -32.64
C LEU A 10 -7.75 12.93 -31.87
N LEU A 11 -8.61 13.68 -32.59
CA LEU A 11 -9.49 14.64 -31.96
C LEU A 11 -10.54 13.96 -31.06
N ALA A 12 -11.15 12.87 -31.52
CA ALA A 12 -12.09 12.09 -30.72
C ALA A 12 -11.43 11.51 -29.46
N LEU A 13 -10.19 10.98 -29.59
CA LEU A 13 -9.41 10.49 -28.47
C LEU A 13 -9.10 11.61 -27.46
N LEU A 14 -8.69 12.78 -27.95
CA LEU A 14 -8.41 13.95 -27.10
C LEU A 14 -9.67 14.37 -26.33
N VAL A 15 -10.82 14.50 -27.01
CA VAL A 15 -12.10 14.84 -26.39
C VAL A 15 -12.47 13.79 -25.35
N PHE A 16 -12.34 12.51 -25.66
CA PHE A 16 -12.58 11.43 -24.71
C PHE A 16 -11.68 11.53 -23.47
N LEU A 17 -10.36 11.76 -23.64
CA LEU A 17 -9.41 11.94 -22.52
C LEU A 17 -9.74 13.16 -21.66
N VAL A 18 -10.28 14.23 -22.25
CA VAL A 18 -10.75 15.40 -21.50
C VAL A 18 -12.03 15.08 -20.73
N LEU A 19 -12.98 14.40 -21.37
CA LEU A 19 -14.25 14.07 -20.72
C LEU A 19 -14.10 13.12 -19.53
N ILE A 20 -13.21 12.13 -19.61
CA ILE A 20 -12.98 11.21 -18.48
C ILE A 20 -12.37 11.91 -17.25
N GLN A 21 -11.78 13.12 -17.39
CA GLN A 21 -11.26 13.88 -16.24
C GLN A 21 -12.37 14.34 -15.29
N ILE A 22 -13.64 14.37 -15.73
CA ILE A 22 -14.79 14.73 -14.89
C ILE A 22 -15.03 13.66 -13.80
N PHE A 23 -14.66 12.40 -14.09
CA PHE A 23 -14.90 11.26 -13.21
C PHE A 23 -13.64 10.92 -12.39
N GLN A 24 -13.38 11.74 -11.36
CA GLN A 24 -12.23 11.54 -10.48
C GLN A 24 -12.64 10.85 -9.17
N PRO A 25 -11.95 9.77 -8.75
CA PRO A 25 -12.18 9.18 -7.44
C PRO A 25 -11.67 10.09 -6.33
N ALA A 26 -12.25 9.96 -5.14
CA ALA A 26 -11.79 10.67 -3.96
C ALA A 26 -10.42 10.14 -3.52
N ARG A 27 -9.45 11.04 -3.36
CA ARG A 27 -8.11 10.78 -2.82
C ARG A 27 -8.07 11.33 -1.40
N THR A 28 -8.41 10.49 -0.45
CA THR A 28 -8.51 10.88 0.96
C THR A 28 -7.46 10.18 1.81
N ASN A 29 -6.96 10.88 2.81
CA ASN A 29 -6.17 10.32 3.88
C ASN A 29 -6.99 10.42 5.17
N PRO A 30 -7.54 9.29 5.68
CA PRO A 30 -8.24 9.27 6.96
C PRO A 30 -7.34 9.74 8.09
N SER A 31 -7.95 10.28 9.16
CA SER A 31 -7.22 10.69 10.36
C SER A 31 -6.54 9.48 11.01
N VAL A 32 -5.27 9.63 11.37
CA VAL A 32 -4.51 8.61 12.09
C VAL A 32 -4.81 8.71 13.58
N ILE A 33 -5.16 7.60 14.19
CA ILE A 33 -5.33 7.45 15.64
C ILE A 33 -4.18 6.56 16.12
N PRO A 34 -3.17 7.09 16.82
CA PRO A 34 -1.95 6.34 17.16
C PRO A 34 -2.21 5.02 17.91
N SER A 35 -3.18 4.98 18.81
CA SER A 35 -3.54 3.76 19.55
C SER A 35 -4.10 2.64 18.67
N ARG A 36 -4.61 2.96 17.47
CA ARG A 36 -5.14 1.98 16.52
C ARG A 36 -4.10 1.47 15.52
N SER A 37 -2.90 2.07 15.52
CA SER A 37 -1.86 1.72 14.56
C SER A 37 -1.26 0.33 14.84
N MET A 38 -0.70 -0.29 13.80
CA MET A 38 0.03 -1.56 13.90
C MET A 38 1.13 -1.48 14.98
N ALA A 39 1.85 -0.38 15.06
CA ALA A 39 2.93 -0.20 16.02
C ALA A 39 2.45 -0.17 17.49
N ALA A 40 1.18 0.11 17.74
CA ALA A 40 0.60 0.03 19.09
C ALA A 40 0.24 -1.42 19.48
N HIS A 41 0.08 -2.31 18.53
CA HIS A 41 -0.39 -3.69 18.75
C HIS A 41 0.69 -4.75 18.48
N VAL A 42 1.66 -4.42 17.65
CA VAL A 42 2.69 -5.35 17.18
C VAL A 42 4.08 -4.77 17.41
N PRO A 43 5.00 -5.51 18.04
CA PRO A 43 6.39 -5.06 18.17
C PRO A 43 7.07 -5.08 16.80
N VAL A 44 7.35 -3.90 16.27
CA VAL A 44 7.99 -3.72 14.95
C VAL A 44 9.39 -3.15 15.16
N PRO A 45 10.47 -3.85 14.76
CA PRO A 45 11.82 -3.30 14.78
C PRO A 45 11.93 -2.01 13.95
N ALA A 46 12.75 -1.06 14.37
CA ALA A 46 12.81 0.27 13.75
C ALA A 46 13.22 0.23 12.26
N ASP A 47 14.10 -0.68 11.88
CA ASP A 47 14.51 -0.89 10.49
C ASP A 47 13.37 -1.46 9.63
N VAL A 48 12.60 -2.41 10.18
CA VAL A 48 11.41 -2.98 9.54
C VAL A 48 10.31 -1.92 9.40
N TYR A 49 10.05 -1.16 10.47
CA TYR A 49 9.07 -0.07 10.44
C TYR A 49 9.40 0.96 9.36
N THR A 50 10.67 1.36 9.27
CA THR A 50 11.15 2.29 8.24
C THR A 50 10.97 1.72 6.82
N ALA A 51 11.26 0.44 6.63
CA ALA A 51 11.08 -0.22 5.34
C ALA A 51 9.60 -0.32 4.94
N LEU A 52 8.72 -0.70 5.88
CA LEU A 52 7.27 -0.80 5.66
C LEU A 52 6.66 0.57 5.32
N THR A 53 6.93 1.60 6.13
CA THR A 53 6.36 2.93 5.92
C THR A 53 6.83 3.54 4.60
N ARG A 54 8.13 3.41 4.28
CA ARG A 54 8.70 3.95 3.05
C ARG A 54 8.21 3.23 1.78
N SER A 55 8.17 1.90 1.79
CA SER A 55 7.98 1.10 0.57
C SER A 55 6.56 0.57 0.38
N CYS A 56 5.76 0.51 1.44
CA CYS A 56 4.41 -0.05 1.45
C CYS A 56 3.37 0.97 1.92
N GLY A 57 3.80 2.00 2.67
CA GLY A 57 2.92 2.95 3.35
C GLY A 57 1.97 3.70 2.42
N ASP A 58 2.35 4.01 1.17
CA ASP A 58 1.48 4.72 0.24
C ASP A 58 0.15 3.99 -0.01
N CYS A 59 0.17 2.64 -0.05
CA CYS A 59 -1.05 1.85 -0.23
C CYS A 59 -1.58 1.26 1.08
N HIS A 60 -0.71 0.99 2.06
CA HIS A 60 -1.06 0.30 3.30
C HIS A 60 -1.09 1.20 4.53
N SER A 61 -1.27 2.52 4.36
CA SER A 61 -1.47 3.46 5.48
C SER A 61 -2.53 4.50 5.15
N SER A 62 -2.93 5.26 6.17
CA SER A 62 -3.79 6.43 6.00
C SER A 62 -3.03 7.68 5.56
N GLN A 63 -1.74 7.55 5.24
CA GLN A 63 -0.81 8.66 4.94
C GLN A 63 -0.26 8.58 3.51
N THR A 64 -1.09 8.25 2.54
CA THR A 64 -0.71 8.14 1.12
C THR A 64 -0.13 9.44 0.58
N HIS A 65 1.02 9.34 -0.06
CA HIS A 65 1.56 10.41 -0.89
C HIS A 65 0.90 10.37 -2.27
N TRP A 66 0.00 11.29 -2.55
CA TRP A 66 -0.72 11.36 -3.82
C TRP A 66 0.15 12.09 -4.87
N PRO A 67 0.82 11.38 -5.81
CA PRO A 67 1.64 12.03 -6.82
C PRO A 67 0.76 12.75 -7.85
N TRP A 68 1.34 13.68 -8.61
CA TRP A 68 0.60 14.48 -9.59
C TRP A 68 -0.19 13.65 -10.61
N TYR A 69 0.33 12.51 -11.04
CA TYR A 69 -0.33 11.64 -12.00
C TYR A 69 -1.53 10.87 -11.40
N SER A 70 -1.65 10.80 -10.07
CA SER A 70 -2.84 10.28 -9.40
C SER A 70 -4.06 11.18 -9.57
N HIS A 71 -3.89 12.36 -10.16
CA HIS A 71 -4.96 13.31 -10.48
C HIS A 71 -5.40 13.24 -11.94
N ILE A 72 -4.86 12.33 -12.75
CA ILE A 72 -5.11 12.23 -14.18
C ILE A 72 -5.75 10.88 -14.51
N ALA A 73 -7.01 10.89 -14.97
CA ALA A 73 -7.67 9.68 -15.46
C ALA A 73 -7.03 9.21 -16.79
N PRO A 74 -6.89 7.89 -17.00
CA PRO A 74 -7.40 6.79 -16.18
C PRO A 74 -6.48 6.35 -15.02
N LEU A 75 -5.25 6.89 -14.90
CA LEU A 75 -4.30 6.50 -13.85
C LEU A 75 -4.86 6.76 -12.46
N SER A 76 -5.61 7.85 -12.27
CA SER A 76 -6.25 8.18 -10.99
C SER A 76 -7.16 7.06 -10.49
N TRP A 77 -7.85 6.37 -11.39
CA TRP A 77 -8.75 5.27 -11.02
C TRP A 77 -7.97 4.07 -10.50
N VAL A 78 -6.92 3.68 -11.24
CA VAL A 78 -6.07 2.54 -10.87
C VAL A 78 -5.39 2.81 -9.53
N ILE A 79 -4.74 3.98 -9.37
CA ILE A 79 -3.98 4.29 -8.16
C ILE A 79 -4.91 4.38 -6.93
N THR A 80 -6.09 5.00 -7.09
CA THR A 80 -7.04 5.09 -5.97
C THR A 80 -7.60 3.71 -5.60
N ASP A 81 -7.82 2.83 -6.58
CA ASP A 81 -8.25 1.46 -6.33
C ASP A 81 -7.16 0.67 -5.61
N ASP A 82 -5.92 0.73 -6.07
CA ASP A 82 -4.76 0.10 -5.41
C ASP A 82 -4.61 0.54 -3.94
N VAL A 83 -4.75 1.85 -3.66
CA VAL A 83 -4.68 2.38 -2.29
C VAL A 83 -5.84 1.88 -1.44
N ASN A 84 -7.06 1.91 -1.97
CA ASN A 84 -8.23 1.44 -1.25
C ASN A 84 -8.16 -0.07 -0.98
N GLU A 85 -7.69 -0.86 -1.94
CA GLU A 85 -7.48 -2.30 -1.77
C GLU A 85 -6.41 -2.59 -0.73
N GLY A 86 -5.26 -1.91 -0.82
CA GLY A 86 -4.18 -2.03 0.15
C GLY A 86 -4.66 -1.76 1.59
N ARG A 87 -5.41 -0.67 1.79
CA ARG A 87 -6.00 -0.32 3.10
C ARG A 87 -7.03 -1.33 3.58
N ARG A 88 -7.86 -1.88 2.70
CA ARG A 88 -8.83 -2.93 3.08
C ARG A 88 -8.13 -4.22 3.47
N HIS A 89 -7.04 -4.54 2.78
CA HIS A 89 -6.28 -5.76 3.06
C HIS A 89 -5.51 -5.65 4.38
N MET A 90 -4.83 -4.52 4.59
CA MET A 90 -4.03 -4.23 5.79
C MET A 90 -3.74 -2.73 5.83
N ASN A 91 -4.12 -2.04 6.90
CA ASN A 91 -3.81 -0.64 7.12
C ASN A 91 -2.92 -0.48 8.36
N PHE A 92 -1.70 0.00 8.18
CA PHE A 92 -0.74 0.20 9.28
C PHE A 92 -1.22 1.24 10.31
N ASP A 93 -2.06 2.19 9.90
CA ASP A 93 -2.60 3.24 10.77
C ASP A 93 -3.97 2.87 11.36
N ASP A 94 -4.57 1.77 10.92
CA ASP A 94 -5.84 1.26 11.43
C ASP A 94 -5.80 -0.28 11.56
N TRP A 95 -4.90 -0.76 12.42
CA TRP A 95 -4.68 -2.18 12.66
C TRP A 95 -5.89 -2.86 13.33
N GLU A 96 -6.60 -2.12 14.18
CA GLU A 96 -7.81 -2.60 14.84
C GLU A 96 -8.95 -2.95 13.88
N ALA A 97 -8.91 -2.43 12.64
CA ALA A 97 -9.87 -2.84 11.60
C ALA A 97 -9.74 -4.33 11.22
N LEU A 98 -8.61 -4.96 11.52
CA LEU A 98 -8.41 -6.41 11.41
C LEU A 98 -8.92 -7.14 12.67
N ALA A 99 -10.17 -6.97 13.04
CA ALA A 99 -10.80 -7.39 14.29
C ALA A 99 -10.47 -8.82 14.81
N ASP A 100 -9.91 -9.69 13.96
CA ASP A 100 -9.52 -11.06 14.28
C ASP A 100 -7.99 -11.17 14.34
N GLN A 101 -7.46 -11.58 15.51
CA GLN A 101 -6.04 -11.77 15.77
C GLN A 101 -5.40 -12.78 14.80
N LYS A 102 -6.13 -13.83 14.43
CA LYS A 102 -5.63 -14.83 13.48
C LYS A 102 -5.45 -14.20 12.10
N VAL A 103 -6.43 -13.42 11.64
CA VAL A 103 -6.35 -12.68 10.38
C VAL A 103 -5.18 -11.72 10.41
N ALA A 104 -4.99 -10.97 11.50
CA ALA A 104 -3.87 -10.05 11.66
C ALA A 104 -2.51 -10.78 11.56
N ASN A 105 -2.36 -11.92 12.24
CA ASN A 105 -1.14 -12.73 12.18
C ASN A 105 -0.89 -13.30 10.76
N ASP A 106 -1.93 -13.80 10.11
CA ASP A 106 -1.82 -14.31 8.74
C ASP A 106 -1.33 -13.20 7.79
N ARG A 107 -1.86 -11.97 7.91
CA ARG A 107 -1.39 -10.80 7.14
C ARG A 107 0.09 -10.47 7.39
N LEU A 108 0.54 -10.54 8.65
CA LEU A 108 1.95 -10.33 8.98
C LEU A 108 2.85 -11.38 8.35
N ILE A 109 2.43 -12.64 8.38
CA ILE A 109 3.18 -13.77 7.79
C ILE A 109 3.27 -13.66 6.27
N ASP A 110 2.20 -13.20 5.61
CA ASP A 110 2.11 -13.07 4.16
C ASP A 110 3.06 -11.99 3.61
N ILE A 111 3.44 -10.99 4.41
CA ILE A 111 4.33 -9.89 3.99
C ILE A 111 5.64 -10.46 3.38
N CYS A 112 6.26 -11.44 4.02
CA CYS A 112 7.51 -12.01 3.51
C CYS A 112 7.31 -12.73 2.17
N GLU A 113 6.22 -13.46 2.01
CA GLU A 113 5.91 -14.20 0.80
C GLU A 113 5.68 -13.23 -0.37
N GLU A 114 4.85 -12.21 -0.16
CA GLU A 114 4.55 -11.17 -1.14
C GLU A 114 5.81 -10.44 -1.61
N VAL A 115 6.70 -10.11 -0.68
CA VAL A 115 7.96 -9.42 -1.02
C VAL A 115 8.91 -10.32 -1.79
N LYS A 116 9.03 -11.60 -1.42
CA LYS A 116 9.87 -12.60 -2.11
C LYS A 116 9.39 -12.89 -3.52
N GLN A 117 8.09 -13.05 -3.70
CA GLN A 117 7.46 -13.28 -5.00
C GLN A 117 7.41 -12.01 -5.86
N LYS A 118 7.80 -10.85 -5.31
CA LYS A 118 7.71 -9.54 -5.95
C LYS A 118 6.26 -9.15 -6.29
N GLY A 119 5.28 -9.68 -5.58
CA GLY A 119 3.88 -9.26 -5.63
C GLY A 119 3.73 -7.85 -5.05
N MET A 120 4.40 -7.59 -3.92
CA MET A 120 4.42 -6.28 -3.27
C MET A 120 5.84 -5.73 -3.12
N PRO A 121 6.05 -4.41 -3.32
CA PRO A 121 5.15 -3.45 -4.00
C PRO A 121 4.93 -3.83 -5.47
N PRO A 122 3.79 -3.46 -6.08
CA PRO A 122 3.45 -3.78 -7.47
C PRO A 122 4.51 -3.31 -8.47
N PHE A 123 4.61 -4.00 -9.61
CA PHE A 123 5.63 -3.69 -10.63
C PHE A 123 5.54 -2.25 -11.14
N SER A 124 4.33 -1.74 -11.40
CA SER A 124 4.06 -0.36 -11.81
C SER A 124 4.60 0.66 -10.80
N TYR A 125 4.34 0.43 -9.51
CA TYR A 125 4.84 1.27 -8.43
C TYR A 125 6.38 1.26 -8.38
N ARG A 126 7.01 0.09 -8.46
CA ARG A 126 8.47 -0.04 -8.42
C ARG A 126 9.21 0.61 -9.58
N ILE A 127 8.58 0.76 -10.75
CA ILE A 127 9.17 1.46 -11.90
C ILE A 127 9.14 2.96 -11.67
N LEU A 128 8.01 3.48 -11.20
CA LEU A 128 7.80 4.91 -10.99
C LEU A 128 8.54 5.44 -9.75
N HIS A 129 8.70 4.60 -8.72
CA HIS A 129 9.30 4.96 -7.44
C HIS A 129 10.56 4.10 -7.15
N ARG A 130 11.64 4.36 -7.89
CA ARG A 130 12.87 3.55 -7.79
C ARG A 130 13.57 3.65 -6.45
N ASP A 131 13.47 4.78 -5.80
CA ASP A 131 13.99 5.11 -4.48
C ASP A 131 13.23 4.41 -3.33
N LEU A 132 11.99 4.02 -3.57
CA LEU A 132 11.14 3.32 -2.60
C LEU A 132 11.25 1.79 -2.68
N ARG A 133 12.11 1.27 -3.54
CA ARG A 133 12.33 -0.18 -3.64
C ARG A 133 12.98 -0.72 -2.37
N LEU A 134 12.52 -1.89 -1.95
CA LEU A 134 13.16 -2.62 -0.85
C LEU A 134 14.56 -3.07 -1.26
N LYS A 135 15.52 -2.86 -0.39
CA LYS A 135 16.90 -3.35 -0.52
C LYS A 135 16.98 -4.81 -0.03
N ALA A 136 18.00 -5.54 -0.48
CA ALA A 136 18.17 -6.95 -0.09
C ALA A 136 18.20 -7.15 1.43
N GLN A 137 18.91 -6.29 2.16
CA GLN A 137 18.98 -6.36 3.62
C GLN A 137 17.62 -6.08 4.28
N GLU A 138 16.85 -5.13 3.77
CA GLU A 138 15.51 -4.80 4.27
C GLU A 138 14.55 -5.98 4.06
N ILE A 139 14.65 -6.69 2.94
CA ILE A 139 13.88 -7.92 2.68
C ILE A 139 14.23 -9.00 3.70
N ILE A 140 15.53 -9.16 4.04
CA ILE A 140 15.97 -10.14 5.03
C ILE A 140 15.39 -9.80 6.41
N SER A 141 15.55 -8.56 6.90
CA SER A 141 15.00 -8.11 8.18
C SER A 141 13.48 -8.25 8.24
N LEU A 142 12.81 -7.80 7.19
CA LEU A 142 11.35 -7.85 7.09
C LEU A 142 10.84 -9.29 7.10
N CYS A 143 11.50 -10.20 6.37
CA CYS A 143 11.14 -11.61 6.37
C CYS A 143 11.41 -12.29 7.73
N ALA A 144 12.52 -11.98 8.39
CA ALA A 144 12.83 -12.52 9.70
C ALA A 144 11.76 -12.11 10.73
N TRP A 145 11.39 -10.84 10.73
CA TRP A 145 10.31 -10.31 11.58
C TRP A 145 8.95 -10.93 11.23
N SER A 146 8.55 -10.92 9.98
CA SER A 146 7.28 -11.46 9.50
C SER A 146 7.10 -12.94 9.86
N GLN A 147 8.15 -13.75 9.66
CA GLN A 147 8.09 -15.19 9.95
C GLN A 147 8.08 -15.52 11.45
N SER A 148 8.49 -14.60 12.33
CA SER A 148 8.43 -14.82 13.78
C SER A 148 6.99 -15.03 14.29
N PHE A 149 6.00 -14.51 13.57
CA PHE A 149 4.58 -14.69 13.92
C PHE A 149 4.04 -16.09 13.63
N ARG A 150 4.75 -16.93 12.85
CA ARG A 150 4.38 -18.35 12.65
C ARG A 150 4.49 -19.19 13.91
N THR A 151 5.42 -18.82 14.79
CA THR A 151 5.70 -19.55 16.03
C THR A 151 5.00 -18.97 17.25
N SER A 152 4.36 -17.82 17.11
CA SER A 152 3.62 -17.21 18.20
C SER A 152 2.29 -17.93 18.39
N PRO A 153 2.02 -18.54 19.56
CA PRO A 153 0.71 -19.18 19.80
C PRO A 153 -0.40 -18.12 19.73
N PRO A 154 -1.54 -18.44 19.11
CA PRO A 154 -2.70 -17.55 19.13
C PRO A 154 -3.10 -17.29 20.56
N GLY A 155 -3.08 -16.05 21.02
CA GLY A 155 -3.56 -15.66 22.35
C GLY A 155 -2.55 -15.02 23.29
N ILE A 156 -1.30 -14.79 22.91
CA ILE A 156 -0.43 -13.91 23.71
C ILE A 156 -0.78 -12.46 23.33
N GLY A 157 -1.73 -11.89 24.07
CA GLY A 157 -1.96 -10.45 24.05
C GLY A 157 -0.66 -9.75 24.46
N PHE A 158 -0.04 -9.03 23.54
CA PHE A 158 0.99 -8.08 23.89
C PHE A 158 0.33 -6.98 24.71
N SER A 159 0.49 -7.08 26.03
CA SER A 159 0.22 -5.93 26.92
C SER A 159 1.35 -4.92 26.64
N PRO A 160 1.05 -3.70 26.23
CA PRO A 160 2.10 -2.68 26.11
C PRO A 160 2.66 -2.46 27.52
N SER A 161 3.92 -2.83 27.73
CA SER A 161 4.69 -2.37 28.88
C SER A 161 4.90 -0.87 28.68
N HIS A 162 4.04 -0.08 29.30
CA HIS A 162 4.31 1.34 29.48
C HIS A 162 5.55 1.51 30.36
N PRO A 163 6.55 2.36 29.96
CA PRO A 163 7.54 2.87 30.88
C PRO A 163 6.94 3.89 31.85
#